data_d2bf7f0a9535785e8fcdb4f4f448ba19
#
_entry.id   d2bf7f0a9535785e8fcdb4f4f448ba19
#
_cell.length_a   1.000
_cell.length_b   1.000
_cell.length_c   1.000
_cell.angle_alpha   90.00
_cell.angle_beta   90.00
_cell.angle_gamma   90.00
#
_symmetry.space_group_name_H-M   'P 1'
#
loop_
_entity.id
_entity.type
_entity.pdbx_description
1 polymer ?
#
loop_
_entity_poly.entity_id
_entity_poly.type
_entity_poly.pdbx_seq_one_letter_code
_entity_poly.pdbx_strand_id
1 'polypeptide(L)'
;MVDLIVRGAGVLGLTVAWEAAKRGLKVCISDPNGIASMASGGIVGALAPHVPENWNSKKQFQFQSLISAEEFWKGVDTESGFNSGYARLGRLQPIDDEKALLLARNRLESSKELWRGLAKWRIIESSGPWSLTSGTGKWVFDTLSARINPTDACFSLARAIQKKGGVFEPHLKKYSNIRTVWATGVHDLERISKFTNVKFRTAVKGQAALFNLNRVDYPQVYANSIHFVPHSNGTFAVGSTSENEFSSSNTTDERLERLIENSMSIIPELRRLEPIKRWADVRPRSESRAPIVGKHPIIEGDYIVNGGFKIGLGMAPELARVLISLIFDGADQVPEAFKPKVKVRNNTSS
;
A
#
# COMPACT_ATOMS: atom_id res chain seq x y z
N MET A 1 -6.23 -26.68 16.21
CA MET A 1 -4.82 -26.66 15.74
C MET A 1 -4.72 -25.45 14.82
N VAL A 2 -3.63 -24.68 14.84
CA VAL A 2 -3.39 -23.54 13.93
C VAL A 2 -2.78 -24.06 12.64
N ASP A 3 -3.27 -23.59 11.49
CA ASP A 3 -2.79 -24.01 10.16
C ASP A 3 -1.72 -23.04 9.60
N LEU A 4 -1.79 -21.76 9.99
CA LEU A 4 -0.88 -20.71 9.54
C LEU A 4 -0.61 -19.70 10.65
N ILE A 5 0.67 -19.36 10.81
CA ILE A 5 1.10 -18.23 11.64
C ILE A 5 1.45 -17.06 10.72
N VAL A 6 0.99 -15.88 11.06
CA VAL A 6 1.38 -14.62 10.39
C VAL A 6 2.06 -13.71 11.41
N ARG A 7 3.32 -13.38 11.15
CA ARG A 7 4.09 -12.42 11.96
C ARG A 7 3.99 -11.04 11.33
N GLY A 8 3.38 -10.10 12.05
CA GLY A 8 3.11 -8.74 11.62
C GLY A 8 1.63 -8.50 11.36
N ALA A 9 1.04 -7.54 12.07
CA ALA A 9 -0.36 -7.10 11.95
C ALA A 9 -0.49 -5.78 11.15
N GLY A 10 0.39 -5.56 10.20
CA GLY A 10 0.24 -4.55 9.15
C GLY A 10 -0.62 -5.06 8.00
N VAL A 11 -0.92 -4.18 7.02
CA VAL A 11 -1.83 -4.51 5.91
C VAL A 11 -1.44 -5.78 5.15
N LEU A 12 -0.14 -6.02 4.89
CA LEU A 12 0.29 -7.21 4.15
C LEU A 12 0.03 -8.50 4.96
N GLY A 13 0.38 -8.51 6.24
CA GLY A 13 0.14 -9.66 7.12
C GLY A 13 -1.35 -9.93 7.32
N LEU A 14 -2.13 -8.89 7.61
CA LEU A 14 -3.58 -9.02 7.79
C LEU A 14 -4.29 -9.48 6.51
N THR A 15 -3.86 -9.01 5.33
CA THR A 15 -4.45 -9.46 4.06
C THR A 15 -4.15 -10.93 3.78
N VAL A 16 -2.93 -11.40 4.09
CA VAL A 16 -2.58 -12.82 4.01
C VAL A 16 -3.40 -13.66 4.98
N ALA A 17 -3.53 -13.21 6.22
CA ALA A 17 -4.33 -13.90 7.23
C ALA A 17 -5.81 -13.96 6.84
N TRP A 18 -6.35 -12.88 6.26
CA TRP A 18 -7.72 -12.85 5.73
C TRP A 18 -7.91 -13.83 4.58
N GLU A 19 -6.98 -13.86 3.62
CA GLU A 19 -7.05 -14.78 2.47
C GLU A 19 -7.04 -16.25 2.92
N ALA A 20 -6.23 -16.59 3.94
CA ALA A 20 -6.24 -17.90 4.56
C ALA A 20 -7.54 -18.20 5.32
N ALA A 21 -8.02 -17.25 6.13
CA ALA A 21 -9.24 -17.41 6.91
C ALA A 21 -10.49 -17.58 6.04
N LYS A 22 -10.56 -16.90 4.88
CA LYS A 22 -11.63 -17.11 3.88
C LYS A 22 -11.68 -18.54 3.35
N ARG A 23 -10.54 -19.23 3.30
CA ARG A 23 -10.45 -20.64 2.88
C ARG A 23 -10.74 -21.62 4.03
N GLY A 24 -11.15 -21.13 5.20
CA GLY A 24 -11.45 -21.94 6.38
C GLY A 24 -10.23 -22.35 7.19
N LEU A 25 -9.03 -21.80 6.89
CA LEU A 25 -7.82 -22.11 7.64
C LEU A 25 -7.80 -21.37 8.99
N LYS A 26 -7.32 -22.02 10.02
CA LYS A 26 -7.16 -21.44 11.36
C LYS A 26 -5.85 -20.66 11.43
N VAL A 27 -5.96 -19.33 11.53
CA VAL A 27 -4.81 -18.42 11.52
C VAL A 27 -4.51 -17.86 12.90
N CYS A 28 -3.22 -17.72 13.21
CA CYS A 28 -2.73 -16.98 14.36
C CYS A 28 -1.87 -15.80 13.87
N ILE A 29 -2.25 -14.59 14.26
CA ILE A 29 -1.50 -13.37 13.93
C ILE A 29 -0.73 -12.92 15.16
N SER A 30 0.57 -12.63 15.00
CA SER A 30 1.40 -12.14 16.09
C SER A 30 2.11 -10.84 15.72
N ASP A 31 1.85 -9.81 16.51
CA ASP A 31 2.57 -8.55 16.45
C ASP A 31 2.63 -7.93 17.86
N PRO A 32 3.83 -7.76 18.43
CA PRO A 32 3.97 -7.19 19.79
C PRO A 32 3.54 -5.73 19.87
N ASN A 33 3.51 -5.02 18.74
CA ASN A 33 3.15 -3.60 18.69
C ASN A 33 1.66 -3.40 18.37
N GLY A 34 0.92 -4.47 18.06
CA GLY A 34 -0.49 -4.42 17.74
C GLY A 34 -0.81 -4.11 16.27
N ILE A 35 -2.10 -3.98 15.98
CA ILE A 35 -2.64 -3.79 14.63
C ILE A 35 -2.28 -2.40 14.11
N ALA A 36 -1.77 -2.34 12.87
CA ALA A 36 -1.45 -1.09 12.17
C ALA A 36 -0.47 -0.17 12.92
N SER A 37 0.37 -0.69 13.77
CA SER A 37 1.24 0.08 14.70
C SER A 37 2.36 0.86 14.02
N MET A 38 2.71 0.51 12.76
CA MET A 38 3.80 1.14 12.00
C MET A 38 3.28 1.72 10.67
N ALA A 39 4.01 1.56 9.58
CA ALA A 39 3.70 2.12 8.26
C ALA A 39 2.23 1.95 7.80
N SER A 40 1.57 0.85 8.22
CA SER A 40 0.15 0.60 7.92
C SER A 40 -0.81 1.46 8.74
N GLY A 41 -0.36 2.11 9.81
CA GLY A 41 -1.09 3.14 10.55
C GLY A 41 -1.02 4.53 9.89
N GLY A 42 -0.52 4.60 8.66
CA GLY A 42 -0.45 5.83 7.87
C GLY A 42 -1.83 6.43 7.58
N ILE A 43 -1.83 7.70 7.18
CA ILE A 43 -3.08 8.46 7.03
C ILE A 43 -3.41 8.82 5.58
N VAL A 44 -2.55 8.54 4.59
CA VAL A 44 -2.81 8.98 3.21
C VAL A 44 -3.78 8.06 2.47
N GLY A 45 -3.50 6.78 2.36
CA GLY A 45 -4.43 5.78 1.80
C GLY A 45 -4.75 5.93 0.30
N ALA A 46 -3.82 6.43 -0.50
CA ALA A 46 -3.97 6.51 -1.94
C ALA A 46 -3.62 5.17 -2.61
N LEU A 47 -4.59 4.55 -3.27
CA LEU A 47 -4.39 3.39 -4.14
C LEU A 47 -4.34 3.89 -5.59
N ALA A 48 -3.14 4.17 -6.07
CA ALA A 48 -2.93 4.76 -7.37
C ALA A 48 -2.19 3.79 -8.31
N PRO A 49 -2.66 3.61 -9.57
CA PRO A 49 -2.01 2.73 -10.54
C PRO A 49 -0.65 3.30 -10.99
N HIS A 50 0.23 2.42 -11.42
CA HIS A 50 1.29 2.79 -12.32
C HIS A 50 0.69 3.30 -13.64
N VAL A 51 1.35 4.32 -14.21
CA VAL A 51 0.91 4.89 -15.48
C VAL A 51 0.94 3.84 -16.61
N PRO A 52 -0.02 3.88 -17.57
CA PRO A 52 -0.13 2.92 -18.67
C PRO A 52 0.89 3.17 -19.78
N GLU A 53 2.16 2.98 -19.45
CA GLU A 53 3.30 3.05 -20.37
C GLU A 53 4.40 2.10 -19.89
N ASN A 54 5.33 1.70 -20.77
CA ASN A 54 6.45 0.80 -20.43
C ASN A 54 5.96 -0.39 -19.58
N TRP A 55 4.96 -1.11 -20.11
CA TRP A 55 4.25 -2.15 -19.37
C TRP A 55 5.15 -3.34 -19.05
N ASN A 56 5.03 -3.87 -17.85
CA ASN A 56 5.80 -4.99 -17.35
C ASN A 56 5.01 -5.79 -16.30
N SER A 57 5.55 -6.92 -15.86
CA SER A 57 4.90 -7.83 -14.91
C SER A 57 4.49 -7.15 -13.59
N LYS A 58 5.29 -6.21 -13.07
CA LYS A 58 4.96 -5.45 -11.85
C LYS A 58 3.74 -4.57 -12.05
N LYS A 59 3.67 -3.85 -13.18
CA LYS A 59 2.52 -2.99 -13.51
C LYS A 59 1.27 -3.81 -13.77
N GLN A 60 1.40 -4.94 -14.48
CA GLN A 60 0.32 -5.88 -14.72
C GLN A 60 -0.22 -6.45 -13.41
N PHE A 61 0.65 -6.86 -12.50
CA PHE A 61 0.25 -7.39 -11.20
C PHE A 61 -0.47 -6.35 -10.35
N GLN A 62 0.04 -5.12 -10.30
CA GLN A 62 -0.64 -4.02 -9.60
C GLN A 62 -2.00 -3.71 -10.22
N PHE A 63 -2.09 -3.69 -11.54
CA PHE A 63 -3.34 -3.46 -12.24
C PHE A 63 -4.40 -4.50 -11.85
N GLN A 64 -4.05 -5.79 -11.87
CA GLN A 64 -4.93 -6.88 -11.44
C GLN A 64 -5.38 -6.69 -9.99
N SER A 65 -4.45 -6.37 -9.10
CA SER A 65 -4.76 -6.13 -7.69
C SER A 65 -5.72 -4.95 -7.49
N LEU A 66 -5.55 -3.86 -8.24
CA LEU A 66 -6.45 -2.69 -8.14
C LEU A 66 -7.83 -2.95 -8.74
N ILE A 67 -7.92 -3.77 -9.79
CA ILE A 67 -9.22 -4.18 -10.37
C ILE A 67 -10.00 -5.04 -9.38
N SER A 68 -9.37 -6.00 -8.72
CA SER A 68 -10.02 -6.88 -7.74
C SER A 68 -10.24 -6.24 -6.37
N ALA A 69 -9.64 -5.08 -6.12
CA ALA A 69 -9.67 -4.43 -4.81
C ALA A 69 -11.07 -4.07 -4.32
N GLU A 70 -11.99 -3.71 -5.23
CA GLU A 70 -13.36 -3.33 -4.86
C GLU A 70 -14.13 -4.52 -4.26
N GLU A 71 -14.09 -5.67 -4.93
CA GLU A 71 -14.71 -6.89 -4.42
C GLU A 71 -14.03 -7.37 -3.14
N PHE A 72 -12.70 -7.30 -3.09
CA PHE A 72 -11.92 -7.68 -1.92
C PHE A 72 -12.34 -6.88 -0.68
N TRP A 73 -12.32 -5.55 -0.74
CA TRP A 73 -12.64 -4.70 0.39
C TRP A 73 -14.12 -4.77 0.77
N LYS A 74 -15.02 -4.88 -0.22
CA LYS A 74 -16.44 -5.14 0.05
C LYS A 74 -16.64 -6.44 0.85
N GLY A 75 -15.91 -7.51 0.49
CA GLY A 75 -15.95 -8.77 1.24
C GLY A 75 -15.43 -8.62 2.68
N VAL A 76 -14.33 -7.89 2.87
CA VAL A 76 -13.77 -7.59 4.20
C VAL A 76 -14.76 -6.78 5.04
N ASP A 77 -15.32 -5.72 4.50
CA ASP A 77 -16.23 -4.82 5.20
C ASP A 77 -17.56 -5.53 5.56
N THR A 78 -18.08 -6.35 4.65
CA THR A 78 -19.28 -7.17 4.91
C THR A 78 -19.05 -8.16 6.04
N GLU A 79 -17.94 -8.89 6.02
CA GLU A 79 -17.62 -9.86 7.07
C GLU A 79 -17.34 -9.17 8.41
N SER A 80 -16.55 -8.11 8.41
CA SER A 80 -16.16 -7.39 9.63
C SER A 80 -17.34 -6.65 10.28
N GLY A 81 -18.24 -6.10 9.48
CA GLY A 81 -19.21 -5.08 9.88
C GLY A 81 -18.58 -3.72 10.15
N PHE A 82 -17.36 -3.49 9.62
CA PHE A 82 -16.61 -2.24 9.71
C PHE A 82 -16.38 -1.68 8.30
N ASN A 83 -16.15 -0.37 8.20
CA ASN A 83 -15.88 0.29 6.92
C ASN A 83 -14.37 0.58 6.79
N SER A 84 -13.71 -0.06 5.83
CA SER A 84 -12.30 0.19 5.50
C SER A 84 -12.05 1.58 4.92
N GLY A 85 -13.10 2.29 4.53
CA GLY A 85 -13.02 3.56 3.81
C GLY A 85 -12.69 3.42 2.32
N TYR A 86 -12.68 2.19 1.78
CA TYR A 86 -12.40 1.97 0.37
C TYR A 86 -13.49 2.57 -0.52
N ALA A 87 -13.06 3.34 -1.52
CA ALA A 87 -13.93 3.80 -2.61
C ALA A 87 -13.11 4.08 -3.88
N ARG A 88 -13.59 3.57 -5.01
CA ARG A 88 -12.96 3.78 -6.32
C ARG A 88 -13.57 5.02 -7.00
N LEU A 89 -13.15 6.20 -6.54
CA LEU A 89 -13.64 7.50 -7.02
C LEU A 89 -12.76 8.13 -8.11
N GLY A 90 -11.66 7.47 -8.45
CA GLY A 90 -10.69 7.97 -9.42
C GLY A 90 -9.71 9.00 -8.82
N ARG A 91 -8.87 9.54 -9.71
CA ARG A 91 -7.85 10.53 -9.36
C ARG A 91 -7.70 11.58 -10.43
N LEU A 92 -7.58 12.83 -10.01
CA LEU A 92 -7.24 13.99 -10.83
C LEU A 92 -5.75 14.31 -10.74
N GLN A 93 -5.16 14.71 -11.86
CA GLN A 93 -3.79 15.20 -11.95
C GLN A 93 -3.77 16.39 -12.91
N PRO A 94 -3.29 17.58 -12.50
CA PRO A 94 -3.15 18.71 -13.39
C PRO A 94 -2.13 18.41 -14.51
N ILE A 95 -2.34 19.00 -15.68
CA ILE A 95 -1.42 18.94 -16.83
C ILE A 95 -0.86 20.35 -17.00
N ASP A 96 0.39 20.57 -16.58
CA ASP A 96 0.92 21.91 -16.39
C ASP A 96 1.58 22.49 -17.64
N ASP A 97 2.01 21.65 -18.60
CA ASP A 97 2.65 22.09 -19.83
C ASP A 97 2.31 21.18 -21.03
N GLU A 98 2.68 21.62 -22.24
CA GLU A 98 2.44 20.87 -23.49
C GLU A 98 3.19 19.53 -23.54
N LYS A 99 4.35 19.41 -22.89
CA LYS A 99 5.08 18.14 -22.80
C LYS A 99 4.31 17.11 -21.96
N ALA A 100 3.79 17.55 -20.82
CA ALA A 100 2.94 16.72 -19.97
C ALA A 100 1.62 16.35 -20.70
N LEU A 101 1.06 17.27 -21.50
CA LEU A 101 -0.15 17.00 -22.29
C LEU A 101 0.12 15.94 -23.39
N LEU A 102 1.24 16.03 -24.10
CA LEU A 102 1.61 15.03 -25.08
C LEU A 102 1.79 13.65 -24.42
N LEU A 103 2.45 13.60 -23.27
CA LEU A 103 2.61 12.36 -22.50
C LEU A 103 1.27 11.79 -22.03
N ALA A 104 0.35 12.65 -21.57
CA ALA A 104 -1.00 12.25 -21.17
C ALA A 104 -1.80 11.66 -22.34
N ARG A 105 -1.66 12.22 -23.55
CA ARG A 105 -2.28 11.68 -24.79
C ARG A 105 -1.72 10.30 -25.15
N ASN A 106 -0.41 10.11 -25.10
CA ASN A 106 0.22 8.81 -25.36
C ASN A 106 -0.27 7.75 -24.36
N ARG A 107 -0.37 8.10 -23.08
CA ARG A 107 -0.90 7.22 -22.02
C ARG A 107 -2.39 6.92 -22.20
N LEU A 108 -3.16 7.86 -22.71
CA LEU A 108 -4.57 7.64 -23.06
C LEU A 108 -4.69 6.55 -24.13
N GLU A 109 -3.91 6.63 -25.19
CA GLU A 109 -3.90 5.60 -26.24
C GLU A 109 -3.45 4.23 -25.68
N SER A 110 -2.31 4.18 -24.99
CA SER A 110 -1.81 2.95 -24.38
C SER A 110 -2.79 2.34 -23.37
N SER A 111 -3.55 3.16 -22.66
CA SER A 111 -4.50 2.66 -21.66
C SER A 111 -5.66 1.86 -22.28
N LYS A 112 -6.01 2.12 -23.52
CA LYS A 112 -7.08 1.38 -24.23
C LYS A 112 -6.75 -0.11 -24.33
N GLU A 113 -5.51 -0.42 -24.68
CA GLU A 113 -5.02 -1.80 -24.77
C GLU A 113 -4.67 -2.36 -23.38
N LEU A 114 -3.86 -1.63 -22.59
CA LEU A 114 -3.28 -2.12 -21.34
C LEU A 114 -4.32 -2.32 -20.23
N TRP A 115 -5.34 -1.46 -20.17
CA TRP A 115 -6.39 -1.54 -19.16
C TRP A 115 -7.66 -2.25 -19.66
N ARG A 116 -7.71 -2.65 -20.93
CA ARG A 116 -8.74 -3.52 -21.54
C ARG A 116 -10.19 -3.10 -21.22
N GLY A 117 -10.45 -1.79 -21.14
CA GLY A 117 -11.77 -1.26 -20.80
C GLY A 117 -12.20 -1.39 -19.34
N LEU A 118 -11.42 -2.10 -18.47
CA LEU A 118 -11.72 -2.26 -17.04
C LEU A 118 -11.53 -0.98 -16.24
N ALA A 119 -10.75 -0.04 -16.80
CA ALA A 119 -10.56 1.31 -16.28
C ALA A 119 -10.31 2.28 -17.44
N LYS A 120 -10.38 3.58 -17.16
CA LYS A 120 -10.19 4.62 -18.16
C LYS A 120 -9.17 5.64 -17.69
N TRP A 121 -8.29 6.03 -18.62
CA TRP A 121 -7.43 7.20 -18.53
C TRP A 121 -8.02 8.27 -19.45
N ARG A 122 -8.36 9.42 -18.92
CA ARG A 122 -9.04 10.49 -19.66
C ARG A 122 -8.26 11.79 -19.54
N ILE A 123 -8.33 12.62 -20.57
CA ILE A 123 -7.97 14.04 -20.49
C ILE A 123 -9.28 14.81 -20.46
N ILE A 124 -9.47 15.65 -19.47
CA ILE A 124 -10.68 16.41 -19.23
C ILE A 124 -10.35 17.90 -19.08
N GLU A 125 -11.34 18.76 -19.34
CA GLU A 125 -11.20 20.24 -19.34
C GLU A 125 -11.81 20.90 -18.09
N SER A 126 -12.19 20.08 -17.11
CA SER A 126 -12.72 20.55 -15.83
C SER A 126 -12.16 19.67 -14.70
N SER A 127 -11.76 20.30 -13.60
CA SER A 127 -11.38 19.59 -12.38
C SER A 127 -12.60 19.03 -11.59
N GLY A 128 -13.79 19.08 -12.17
CA GLY A 128 -15.01 18.60 -11.53
C GLY A 128 -15.35 19.41 -10.27
N PRO A 129 -15.53 18.74 -9.12
CA PRO A 129 -15.90 19.43 -7.88
C PRO A 129 -14.74 20.19 -7.23
N TRP A 130 -13.51 20.06 -7.74
CA TRP A 130 -12.34 20.75 -7.24
C TRP A 130 -12.12 22.08 -7.97
N SER A 131 -11.72 23.11 -7.23
CA SER A 131 -11.25 24.38 -7.81
C SER A 131 -9.74 24.34 -8.05
N LEU A 132 -9.29 23.38 -8.89
CA LEU A 132 -7.86 23.21 -9.21
C LEU A 132 -7.47 24.07 -10.41
N THR A 133 -6.20 24.48 -10.43
CA THR A 133 -5.56 25.09 -11.60
C THR A 133 -4.67 24.09 -12.31
N SER A 134 -4.47 24.27 -13.61
CA SER A 134 -3.46 23.58 -14.40
C SER A 134 -2.93 24.54 -15.48
N GLY A 135 -1.66 24.39 -15.85
CA GLY A 135 -1.05 25.31 -16.82
C GLY A 135 -1.65 25.22 -18.23
N THR A 136 -2.25 24.08 -18.59
CA THR A 136 -2.91 23.86 -19.89
C THR A 136 -4.44 23.98 -19.84
N GLY A 137 -5.05 24.22 -18.67
CA GLY A 137 -6.50 24.12 -18.48
C GLY A 137 -7.04 22.68 -18.59
N LYS A 138 -6.18 21.67 -18.54
CA LYS A 138 -6.56 20.26 -18.69
C LYS A 138 -6.05 19.41 -17.54
N TRP A 139 -6.75 18.30 -17.29
CA TRP A 139 -6.43 17.34 -16.23
C TRP A 139 -6.44 15.91 -16.77
N VAL A 140 -5.59 15.07 -16.23
CA VAL A 140 -5.77 13.62 -16.31
C VAL A 140 -6.79 13.21 -15.27
N PHE A 141 -7.74 12.38 -15.65
CA PHE A 141 -8.63 11.65 -14.75
C PHE A 141 -8.49 10.15 -15.00
N ASP A 142 -8.00 9.40 -14.02
CA ASP A 142 -8.01 7.95 -14.07
C ASP A 142 -9.12 7.37 -13.19
N THR A 143 -9.85 6.38 -13.71
CA THR A 143 -10.94 5.72 -12.98
C THR A 143 -10.49 4.50 -12.18
N LEU A 144 -9.19 4.16 -12.21
CA LEU A 144 -8.65 2.99 -11.51
C LEU A 144 -8.23 3.31 -10.08
N SER A 145 -7.84 4.56 -9.84
CA SER A 145 -7.44 5.01 -8.50
C SER A 145 -8.59 4.90 -7.51
N ALA A 146 -8.26 4.44 -6.32
CA ALA A 146 -9.17 4.33 -5.19
C ALA A 146 -8.54 4.96 -3.95
N ARG A 147 -9.38 5.32 -2.99
CA ARG A 147 -8.96 5.71 -1.65
C ARG A 147 -9.22 4.58 -0.66
N ILE A 148 -8.55 4.63 0.48
CA ILE A 148 -8.85 3.81 1.64
C ILE A 148 -8.36 4.55 2.90
N ASN A 149 -8.94 4.29 4.07
CA ASN A 149 -8.32 4.68 5.33
C ASN A 149 -7.39 3.54 5.78
N PRO A 150 -6.06 3.71 5.82
CA PRO A 150 -5.16 2.59 6.09
C PRO A 150 -5.37 1.95 7.46
N THR A 151 -5.62 2.75 8.47
CA THR A 151 -5.87 2.27 9.84
C THR A 151 -7.20 1.51 9.91
N ASP A 152 -8.28 2.08 9.38
CA ASP A 152 -9.61 1.45 9.39
C ASP A 152 -9.62 0.16 8.57
N ALA A 153 -8.88 0.13 7.47
CA ALA A 153 -8.69 -1.07 6.65
C ALA A 153 -8.02 -2.21 7.42
N CYS A 154 -6.98 -1.90 8.19
CA CYS A 154 -6.32 -2.90 9.05
C CYS A 154 -7.26 -3.40 10.15
N PHE A 155 -8.03 -2.53 10.78
CA PHE A 155 -9.02 -2.94 11.80
C PHE A 155 -10.18 -3.72 11.19
N SER A 156 -10.66 -3.35 9.99
CA SER A 156 -11.68 -4.11 9.28
C SER A 156 -11.18 -5.54 8.96
N LEU A 157 -9.96 -5.68 8.42
CA LEU A 157 -9.33 -6.98 8.21
C LEU A 157 -9.22 -7.79 9.50
N ALA A 158 -8.69 -7.19 10.57
CA ALA A 158 -8.52 -7.90 11.85
C ALA A 158 -9.83 -8.42 12.39
N ARG A 159 -10.89 -7.61 12.35
CA ARG A 159 -12.23 -8.02 12.80
C ARG A 159 -12.84 -9.10 11.92
N ALA A 160 -12.67 -9.02 10.61
CA ALA A 160 -13.12 -10.06 9.67
C ALA A 160 -12.41 -11.40 9.96
N ILE A 161 -11.11 -11.36 10.20
CA ILE A 161 -10.31 -12.55 10.57
C ILE A 161 -10.79 -13.14 11.89
N GLN A 162 -11.05 -12.31 12.92
CA GLN A 162 -11.57 -12.77 14.21
C GLN A 162 -12.93 -13.45 14.06
N LYS A 163 -13.83 -12.91 13.24
CA LYS A 163 -15.13 -13.54 12.98
C LYS A 163 -15.02 -14.91 12.29
N LYS A 164 -13.93 -15.14 11.53
CA LYS A 164 -13.58 -16.45 10.95
C LYS A 164 -12.81 -17.36 11.93
N GLY A 165 -12.68 -16.97 13.19
CA GLY A 165 -11.99 -17.75 14.23
C GLY A 165 -10.48 -17.56 14.28
N GLY A 166 -9.93 -16.57 13.57
CA GLY A 166 -8.52 -16.19 13.69
C GLY A 166 -8.21 -15.56 15.05
N VAL A 167 -7.03 -15.83 15.56
CA VAL A 167 -6.58 -15.36 16.88
C VAL A 167 -5.41 -14.37 16.75
N PHE A 168 -5.36 -13.43 17.69
CA PHE A 168 -4.28 -12.44 17.79
C PHE A 168 -3.52 -12.67 19.09
N GLU A 169 -2.22 -12.90 18.98
CA GLU A 169 -1.31 -13.10 20.11
C GLU A 169 -0.15 -12.12 20.02
N PRO A 170 0.04 -11.18 20.95
CA PRO A 170 1.19 -10.27 20.93
C PRO A 170 2.53 -11.03 20.90
N HIS A 171 2.61 -12.12 21.66
CA HIS A 171 3.76 -13.00 21.72
C HIS A 171 3.34 -14.43 21.40
N LEU A 172 3.97 -15.02 20.40
CA LEU A 172 3.69 -16.38 20.01
C LEU A 172 4.00 -17.36 21.14
N LYS A 173 3.04 -18.20 21.49
CA LYS A 173 3.33 -19.47 22.15
C LYS A 173 4.21 -20.33 21.25
N LYS A 174 4.92 -21.30 21.82
CA LYS A 174 5.70 -22.25 21.02
C LYS A 174 4.76 -23.11 20.16
N TYR A 175 4.71 -22.82 18.88
CA TYR A 175 4.11 -23.69 17.87
C TYR A 175 5.24 -24.41 17.13
N SER A 176 5.19 -25.73 17.07
CA SER A 176 6.14 -26.53 16.30
C SER A 176 5.51 -26.94 14.98
N ASN A 177 6.30 -26.91 13.91
CA ASN A 177 5.94 -27.43 12.57
C ASN A 177 4.73 -26.74 11.90
N ILE A 178 4.47 -25.45 12.19
CA ILE A 178 3.43 -24.66 11.53
C ILE A 178 4.06 -23.70 10.54
N ARG A 179 3.53 -23.67 9.32
CA ARG A 179 3.93 -22.71 8.29
C ARG A 179 3.79 -21.29 8.81
N THR A 180 4.85 -20.49 8.63
CA THR A 180 4.87 -19.10 9.11
C THR A 180 5.09 -18.16 7.94
N VAL A 181 4.30 -17.07 7.90
CA VAL A 181 4.49 -15.94 6.98
C VAL A 181 5.06 -14.76 7.75
N TRP A 182 6.17 -14.21 7.29
CA TRP A 182 6.82 -13.04 7.85
C TRP A 182 6.40 -11.79 7.06
N ALA A 183 5.70 -10.89 7.75
CA ALA A 183 5.19 -9.61 7.23
C ALA A 183 5.59 -8.44 8.16
N THR A 184 6.77 -8.52 8.76
CA THR A 184 7.24 -7.64 9.85
C THR A 184 7.94 -6.37 9.36
N GLY A 185 7.69 -5.99 8.11
CA GLY A 185 8.12 -4.69 7.58
C GLY A 185 9.64 -4.50 7.61
N VAL A 186 10.08 -3.34 8.10
CA VAL A 186 11.50 -2.94 8.12
C VAL A 186 12.34 -3.91 8.92
N HIS A 187 11.84 -4.45 10.03
CA HIS A 187 12.60 -5.35 10.91
C HIS A 187 13.12 -6.59 10.19
N ASP A 188 12.28 -7.22 9.38
CA ASP A 188 12.70 -8.42 8.65
C ASP A 188 13.61 -8.09 7.46
N LEU A 189 13.36 -6.98 6.77
CA LEU A 189 14.24 -6.52 5.70
C LEU A 189 15.65 -6.19 6.22
N GLU A 190 15.77 -5.60 7.40
CA GLU A 190 17.06 -5.37 8.06
C GLU A 190 17.75 -6.68 8.45
N ARG A 191 16.99 -7.64 8.98
CA ARG A 191 17.51 -8.98 9.31
C ARG A 191 18.05 -9.67 8.05
N ILE A 192 17.30 -9.65 6.95
CA ILE A 192 17.71 -10.21 5.67
C ILE A 192 18.97 -9.49 5.15
N SER A 193 18.99 -8.16 5.16
CA SER A 193 20.13 -7.36 4.72
C SER A 193 21.41 -7.70 5.50
N LYS A 194 21.31 -7.83 6.83
CA LYS A 194 22.43 -8.21 7.70
C LYS A 194 22.91 -9.65 7.40
N PHE A 195 21.98 -10.59 7.29
CA PHE A 195 22.32 -12.00 7.04
C PHE A 195 22.97 -12.23 5.67
N THR A 196 22.46 -11.58 4.65
CA THR A 196 22.97 -11.71 3.27
C THR A 196 24.19 -10.83 2.99
N ASN A 197 24.56 -9.96 3.94
CA ASN A 197 25.57 -8.92 3.76
C ASN A 197 25.35 -8.02 2.53
N VAL A 198 24.10 -7.93 2.08
CA VAL A 198 23.68 -7.05 0.98
C VAL A 198 23.11 -5.77 1.59
N LYS A 199 23.85 -4.67 1.48
CA LYS A 199 23.42 -3.37 1.98
C LYS A 199 22.46 -2.74 0.99
N PHE A 200 21.21 -2.60 1.37
CA PHE A 200 20.21 -1.79 0.67
C PHE A 200 19.40 -0.97 1.67
N ARG A 201 18.77 0.08 1.18
CA ARG A 201 17.95 0.93 2.04
C ARG A 201 16.63 0.25 2.34
N THR A 202 16.46 -0.25 3.54
CA THR A 202 15.29 -1.00 4.00
C THR A 202 14.13 -0.11 4.43
N ALA A 203 14.40 1.15 4.77
CA ALA A 203 13.46 2.09 5.34
C ALA A 203 13.48 3.43 4.58
N VAL A 204 12.32 3.98 4.29
CA VAL A 204 12.13 5.33 3.76
C VAL A 204 11.05 6.01 4.57
N LYS A 205 11.40 7.07 5.29
CA LYS A 205 10.46 7.83 6.10
C LYS A 205 9.49 8.61 5.22
N GLY A 206 8.27 8.75 5.70
CA GLY A 206 7.25 9.62 5.14
C GLY A 206 6.49 10.34 6.22
N GLN A 207 6.14 11.59 5.94
CA GLN A 207 5.35 12.42 6.82
C GLN A 207 4.08 12.87 6.09
N ALA A 208 2.99 13.02 6.80
CA ALA A 208 1.69 13.43 6.26
C ALA A 208 0.87 14.16 7.32
N ALA A 209 -0.11 14.93 6.86
CA ALA A 209 -1.05 15.67 7.69
C ALA A 209 -2.49 15.27 7.41
N LEU A 210 -3.35 15.30 8.42
CA LEU A 210 -4.78 15.05 8.33
C LEU A 210 -5.53 16.31 8.74
N PHE A 211 -6.55 16.67 7.97
CA PHE A 211 -7.39 17.84 8.20
C PHE A 211 -8.85 17.43 8.37
N ASN A 212 -9.62 18.28 9.04
CA ASN A 212 -11.06 18.16 9.09
C ASN A 212 -11.67 18.93 7.88
N LEU A 213 -11.72 18.24 6.73
CA LEU A 213 -12.28 18.78 5.48
C LEU A 213 -13.11 17.69 4.81
N ASN A 214 -14.43 17.86 4.87
CA ASN A 214 -15.34 16.87 4.30
C ASN A 214 -15.45 17.03 2.77
N ARG A 215 -14.90 16.02 2.07
CA ARG A 215 -14.92 15.88 0.61
C ARG A 215 -15.15 14.40 0.22
N VAL A 216 -16.01 13.69 0.94
CA VAL A 216 -16.19 12.23 0.85
C VAL A 216 -16.51 11.72 -0.54
N ASP A 217 -17.20 12.53 -1.37
CA ASP A 217 -17.60 12.13 -2.72
C ASP A 217 -16.64 12.63 -3.81
N TYR A 218 -15.54 13.28 -3.41
CA TYR A 218 -14.58 13.82 -4.36
C TYR A 218 -13.51 12.81 -4.72
N PRO A 219 -13.02 12.78 -5.98
CA PRO A 219 -11.87 11.98 -6.35
C PRO A 219 -10.62 12.50 -5.63
N GLN A 220 -9.65 11.62 -5.41
CA GLN A 220 -8.35 12.06 -4.90
C GLN A 220 -7.63 12.92 -5.95
N VAL A 221 -6.71 13.77 -5.48
CA VAL A 221 -5.86 14.60 -6.33
C VAL A 221 -4.41 14.20 -6.15
N TYR A 222 -3.63 14.21 -7.23
CA TYR A 222 -2.18 14.10 -7.19
C TYR A 222 -1.56 15.26 -7.96
N ALA A 223 -0.94 16.17 -7.25
CA ALA A 223 -0.31 17.36 -7.80
C ALA A 223 0.99 17.66 -7.04
N ASN A 224 2.03 18.13 -7.74
CA ASN A 224 3.34 18.46 -7.16
C ASN A 224 3.92 17.36 -6.26
N SER A 225 3.77 16.08 -6.67
CA SER A 225 4.20 14.90 -5.91
C SER A 225 3.47 14.69 -4.56
N ILE A 226 2.37 15.39 -4.31
CA ILE A 226 1.54 15.30 -3.12
C ILE A 226 0.22 14.59 -3.47
N HIS A 227 -0.19 13.63 -2.65
CA HIS A 227 -1.52 13.06 -2.68
C HIS A 227 -2.45 13.83 -1.75
N PHE A 228 -3.64 14.10 -2.22
CA PHE A 228 -4.75 14.71 -1.51
C PHE A 228 -5.89 13.70 -1.51
N VAL A 229 -6.19 13.12 -0.36
CA VAL A 229 -7.09 11.98 -0.25
C VAL A 229 -8.25 12.29 0.68
N PRO A 230 -9.47 12.48 0.14
CA PRO A 230 -10.67 12.55 0.97
C PRO A 230 -10.97 11.18 1.59
N HIS A 231 -11.25 11.11 2.87
CA HIS A 231 -11.65 9.86 3.54
C HIS A 231 -13.17 9.78 3.73
N SER A 232 -13.67 8.55 3.88
CA SER A 232 -15.11 8.28 4.09
C SER A 232 -15.67 8.84 5.40
N ASN A 233 -14.80 9.11 6.38
CA ASN A 233 -15.15 9.67 7.67
C ASN A 233 -15.14 11.21 7.73
N GLY A 234 -15.02 11.87 6.57
CA GLY A 234 -15.02 13.34 6.48
C GLY A 234 -13.66 14.00 6.75
N THR A 235 -12.61 13.21 6.98
CA THR A 235 -11.24 13.74 7.07
C THR A 235 -10.56 13.80 5.71
N PHE A 236 -9.47 14.56 5.63
CA PHE A 236 -8.73 14.82 4.41
C PHE A 236 -7.24 14.68 4.65
N ALA A 237 -6.63 13.71 4.00
CA ALA A 237 -5.20 13.45 4.15
C ALA A 237 -4.39 14.14 3.07
N VAL A 238 -3.26 14.71 3.47
CA VAL A 238 -2.28 15.34 2.61
C VAL A 238 -0.91 14.72 2.84
N GLY A 239 -0.29 14.23 1.80
CA GLY A 239 1.01 13.59 1.92
C GLY A 239 1.50 12.91 0.65
N SER A 240 2.72 12.48 0.65
CA SER A 240 3.59 12.40 1.79
C SER A 240 5.02 12.76 1.38
N THR A 241 5.83 13.13 2.35
CA THR A 241 7.27 13.25 2.14
C THR A 241 7.90 11.89 1.78
N SER A 242 9.12 11.90 1.34
CA SER A 242 9.90 10.69 1.03
C SER A 242 11.36 10.92 1.35
N GLU A 243 11.78 10.44 2.52
CA GLU A 243 13.05 10.77 3.12
C GLU A 243 13.92 9.52 3.24
N ASN A 244 15.09 9.62 2.65
CA ASN A 244 16.09 8.57 2.72
C ASN A 244 16.98 8.68 3.95
N GLU A 245 17.10 9.88 4.51
CA GLU A 245 17.90 10.20 5.68
C GLU A 245 17.03 10.90 6.71
N PHE A 246 17.05 10.43 7.93
CA PHE A 246 16.24 10.94 9.03
C PHE A 246 16.89 10.57 10.37
N SER A 247 16.74 11.46 11.35
CA SER A 247 17.23 11.23 12.73
C SER A 247 16.23 10.41 13.57
N SER A 248 14.94 10.56 13.29
CA SER A 248 13.85 9.84 13.96
C SER A 248 12.86 9.31 12.95
N SER A 249 12.40 8.07 13.14
CA SER A 249 11.47 7.39 12.23
C SER A 249 10.03 7.84 12.37
N ASN A 250 9.61 8.27 13.56
CA ASN A 250 8.21 8.47 13.95
C ASN A 250 7.87 9.89 14.41
N THR A 251 8.79 10.85 14.31
CA THR A 251 8.55 12.26 14.60
C THR A 251 8.49 13.09 13.33
N THR A 252 7.61 14.08 13.30
CA THR A 252 7.52 15.03 12.18
C THR A 252 8.56 16.16 12.34
N ASP A 253 8.90 16.80 11.24
CA ASP A 253 9.87 17.90 11.17
C ASP A 253 9.43 18.95 10.13
N GLU A 254 10.27 19.96 9.88
CA GLU A 254 10.04 21.05 8.93
C GLU A 254 9.65 20.59 7.52
N ARG A 255 9.98 19.38 7.11
CA ARG A 255 9.61 18.84 5.78
C ARG A 255 8.10 18.65 5.68
N LEU A 256 7.44 18.31 6.81
CA LEU A 256 5.99 18.26 6.86
C LEU A 256 5.37 19.65 6.75
N GLU A 257 5.92 20.64 7.47
CA GLU A 257 5.38 22.01 7.44
C GLU A 257 5.47 22.58 6.01
N ARG A 258 6.60 22.40 5.33
CA ARG A 258 6.76 22.79 3.90
C ARG A 258 5.77 22.06 2.97
N LEU A 259 5.49 20.78 3.25
CA LEU A 259 4.49 20.03 2.48
C LEU A 259 3.09 20.61 2.70
N ILE A 260 2.74 20.98 3.93
CA ILE A 260 1.48 21.63 4.26
C ILE A 260 1.35 22.98 3.56
N GLU A 261 2.38 23.82 3.63
CA GLU A 261 2.41 25.13 2.93
C GLU A 261 2.22 24.97 1.42
N ASN A 262 2.96 24.05 0.78
CA ASN A 262 2.81 23.74 -0.64
C ASN A 262 1.39 23.26 -0.97
N SER A 263 0.76 22.51 -0.08
CA SER A 263 -0.59 21.97 -0.25
C SER A 263 -1.65 23.07 -0.26
N MET A 264 -1.44 24.14 0.48
CA MET A 264 -2.34 25.32 0.52
C MET A 264 -2.37 26.11 -0.80
N SER A 265 -1.36 25.97 -1.64
CA SER A 265 -1.37 26.56 -2.98
C SER A 265 -2.21 25.74 -3.97
N ILE A 266 -2.35 24.43 -3.72
CA ILE A 266 -3.08 23.50 -4.59
C ILE A 266 -4.54 23.39 -4.16
N ILE A 267 -4.79 23.28 -2.84
CA ILE A 267 -6.12 23.21 -2.23
C ILE A 267 -6.27 24.41 -1.28
N PRO A 268 -6.77 25.56 -1.76
CA PRO A 268 -6.82 26.80 -0.96
C PRO A 268 -7.64 26.73 0.32
N GLU A 269 -8.61 25.81 0.40
CA GLU A 269 -9.41 25.59 1.59
C GLU A 269 -8.57 25.22 2.82
N LEU A 270 -7.41 24.57 2.61
CA LEU A 270 -6.49 24.18 3.69
C LEU A 270 -5.91 25.38 4.45
N ARG A 271 -5.86 26.57 3.84
CA ARG A 271 -5.35 27.79 4.49
C ARG A 271 -6.11 28.20 5.76
N ARG A 272 -7.34 27.74 5.90
CA ARG A 272 -8.22 28.05 7.03
C ARG A 272 -8.33 26.95 8.06
N LEU A 273 -7.52 25.88 7.89
CA LEU A 273 -7.61 24.68 8.69
C LEU A 273 -6.25 24.36 9.30
N GLU A 274 -6.28 23.97 10.57
CA GLU A 274 -5.13 23.34 11.23
C GLU A 274 -5.16 21.83 11.08
N PRO A 275 -4.01 21.16 10.92
CA PRO A 275 -3.96 19.71 10.92
C PRO A 275 -4.45 19.13 12.24
N ILE A 276 -5.45 18.26 12.19
CA ILE A 276 -5.94 17.51 13.37
C ILE A 276 -5.01 16.36 13.75
N LYS A 277 -4.14 15.92 12.84
CA LYS A 277 -3.11 14.91 13.09
C LYS A 277 -1.91 15.14 12.19
N ARG A 278 -0.72 15.05 12.76
CA ARG A 278 0.55 14.91 12.07
C ARG A 278 1.07 13.49 12.25
N TRP A 279 1.57 12.89 11.19
CA TRP A 279 2.03 11.50 11.17
C TRP A 279 3.38 11.37 10.49
N ALA A 280 4.23 10.51 11.05
CA ALA A 280 5.47 10.09 10.44
C ALA A 280 5.73 8.63 10.75
N ASP A 281 6.25 7.89 9.77
CA ASP A 281 6.77 6.53 9.96
C ASP A 281 7.60 6.08 8.75
N VAL A 282 8.25 4.92 8.88
CA VAL A 282 9.10 4.35 7.85
C VAL A 282 8.36 3.29 7.03
N ARG A 283 8.51 3.39 5.72
CA ARG A 283 7.97 2.42 4.76
C ARG A 283 9.03 1.36 4.45
N PRO A 284 8.70 0.07 4.58
CA PRO A 284 9.62 -1.00 4.22
C PRO A 284 9.86 -1.01 2.71
N ARG A 285 11.13 -0.93 2.29
CA ARG A 285 11.55 -0.91 0.89
C ARG A 285 12.54 -2.03 0.61
N SER A 286 12.22 -2.88 -0.35
CA SER A 286 13.15 -3.87 -0.87
C SER A 286 14.23 -3.23 -1.74
N GLU A 287 15.28 -3.97 -2.05
CA GLU A 287 16.34 -3.55 -2.96
C GLU A 287 15.78 -3.17 -4.35
N SER A 288 14.92 -4.01 -4.92
CA SER A 288 14.33 -3.81 -6.25
C SER A 288 13.20 -2.77 -6.27
N ARG A 289 12.77 -2.26 -5.10
CA ARG A 289 11.56 -1.43 -4.93
C ARG A 289 10.25 -2.12 -5.34
N ALA A 290 10.29 -3.42 -5.61
CA ALA A 290 9.12 -4.27 -5.77
C ALA A 290 8.81 -4.96 -4.45
N PRO A 291 7.57 -5.37 -4.18
CA PRO A 291 7.28 -6.25 -3.05
C PRO A 291 8.13 -7.54 -3.13
N ILE A 292 8.41 -8.12 -1.97
CA ILE A 292 9.03 -9.45 -1.86
C ILE A 292 7.95 -10.40 -1.40
N VAL A 293 7.74 -11.51 -2.14
CA VAL A 293 6.76 -12.53 -1.79
C VAL A 293 7.25 -13.91 -2.21
N GLY A 294 7.08 -14.93 -1.35
CA GLY A 294 7.49 -16.31 -1.62
C GLY A 294 8.12 -17.01 -0.42
N LYS A 295 8.99 -17.99 -0.67
CA LYS A 295 9.74 -18.67 0.40
C LYS A 295 10.66 -17.68 1.11
N HIS A 296 10.75 -17.81 2.45
CA HIS A 296 11.59 -16.92 3.24
C HIS A 296 13.08 -17.16 2.91
N PRO A 297 13.87 -16.09 2.62
CA PRO A 297 15.23 -16.26 2.09
C PRO A 297 16.25 -16.82 3.10
N ILE A 298 15.97 -16.75 4.40
CA ILE A 298 16.90 -17.13 5.46
C ILE A 298 16.28 -18.07 6.52
N ILE A 299 15.00 -18.41 6.40
CA ILE A 299 14.32 -19.35 7.29
C ILE A 299 13.69 -20.43 6.44
N GLU A 300 14.23 -21.62 6.52
CA GLU A 300 13.73 -22.78 5.76
C GLU A 300 12.31 -23.15 6.22
N GLY A 301 11.43 -23.48 5.27
CA GLY A 301 10.04 -23.84 5.53
C GLY A 301 9.08 -22.66 5.74
N ASP A 302 9.60 -21.45 5.99
CA ASP A 302 8.80 -20.25 6.17
C ASP A 302 8.63 -19.46 4.85
N TYR A 303 7.73 -18.47 4.91
CA TYR A 303 7.38 -17.60 3.79
C TYR A 303 7.51 -16.14 4.18
N ILE A 304 7.56 -15.26 3.19
CA ILE A 304 7.65 -13.82 3.38
C ILE A 304 6.68 -13.06 2.46
N VAL A 305 6.10 -11.99 2.97
CA VAL A 305 5.48 -10.91 2.19
C VAL A 305 5.89 -9.57 2.78
N ASN A 306 6.65 -8.78 2.03
CA ASN A 306 7.24 -7.55 2.58
C ASN A 306 7.56 -6.53 1.47
N GLY A 307 8.13 -5.38 1.85
CA GLY A 307 8.65 -4.40 0.90
C GLY A 307 7.60 -3.67 0.08
N GLY A 308 6.35 -3.57 0.57
CA GLY A 308 5.25 -2.91 -0.13
C GLY A 308 5.46 -1.43 -0.43
N PHE A 309 6.38 -0.78 0.27
CA PHE A 309 6.79 0.62 0.08
C PHE A 309 5.58 1.56 -0.10
N LYS A 310 5.51 2.26 -1.25
CA LYS A 310 4.42 3.22 -1.56
C LYS A 310 3.17 2.56 -2.18
N ILE A 311 3.25 1.27 -2.53
CA ILE A 311 2.20 0.56 -3.28
C ILE A 311 1.60 -0.63 -2.52
N GLY A 312 2.02 -0.83 -1.27
CA GLY A 312 1.65 -2.00 -0.46
C GLY A 312 0.14 -2.18 -0.32
N LEU A 313 -0.60 -1.13 0.02
CA LEU A 313 -2.07 -1.16 0.12
C LEU A 313 -2.76 -1.58 -1.18
N GLY A 314 -2.31 -1.04 -2.31
CA GLY A 314 -2.89 -1.35 -3.63
C GLY A 314 -2.48 -2.71 -4.18
N MET A 315 -1.46 -3.37 -3.63
CA MET A 315 -1.01 -4.69 -4.08
C MET A 315 -1.36 -5.81 -3.08
N ALA A 316 -1.75 -5.47 -1.87
CA ALA A 316 -1.96 -6.43 -0.78
C ALA A 316 -2.95 -7.56 -1.14
N PRO A 317 -4.11 -7.32 -1.79
CA PRO A 317 -5.03 -8.39 -2.15
C PRO A 317 -4.40 -9.47 -3.03
N GLU A 318 -3.73 -9.08 -4.10
CA GLU A 318 -3.14 -10.03 -5.04
C GLU A 318 -1.87 -10.69 -4.49
N LEU A 319 -1.06 -9.97 -3.70
CA LEU A 319 0.10 -10.56 -2.99
C LEU A 319 -0.36 -11.67 -2.03
N ALA A 320 -1.44 -11.46 -1.30
CA ALA A 320 -2.00 -12.46 -0.39
C ALA A 320 -2.53 -13.66 -1.15
N ARG A 321 -3.29 -13.44 -2.24
CA ARG A 321 -3.84 -14.52 -3.06
C ARG A 321 -2.75 -15.44 -3.60
N VAL A 322 -1.71 -14.87 -4.24
CA VAL A 322 -0.63 -15.70 -4.82
C VAL A 322 0.20 -16.40 -3.75
N LEU A 323 0.41 -15.76 -2.59
CA LEU A 323 1.17 -16.36 -1.49
C LEU A 323 0.41 -17.54 -0.86
N ILE A 324 -0.88 -17.39 -0.60
CA ILE A 324 -1.69 -18.47 -0.02
C ILE A 324 -1.85 -19.61 -1.01
N SER A 325 -1.99 -19.34 -2.32
CA SER A 325 -1.97 -20.39 -3.34
C SER A 325 -0.61 -21.13 -3.41
N LEU A 326 0.49 -20.40 -3.28
CA LEU A 326 1.81 -21.03 -3.20
C LEU A 326 1.94 -21.96 -1.98
N ILE A 327 1.46 -21.51 -0.81
CA ILE A 327 1.61 -22.23 0.46
C ILE A 327 0.74 -23.50 0.52
N PHE A 328 -0.50 -23.42 0.08
CA PHE A 328 -1.50 -24.48 0.30
C PHE A 328 -1.86 -25.28 -0.94
N ASP A 329 -1.79 -24.67 -2.12
CA ASP A 329 -2.13 -25.31 -3.38
C ASP A 329 -0.86 -25.76 -4.17
N GLY A 330 0.33 -25.30 -3.77
CA GLY A 330 1.57 -25.50 -4.52
C GLY A 330 1.66 -24.72 -5.83
N ALA A 331 0.70 -23.81 -6.08
CA ALA A 331 0.60 -23.05 -7.32
C ALA A 331 1.47 -21.78 -7.24
N ASP A 332 2.65 -21.81 -7.84
CA ASP A 332 3.57 -20.67 -7.90
C ASP A 332 3.17 -19.70 -9.01
N GLN A 333 2.34 -18.72 -8.65
CA GLN A 333 1.93 -17.59 -9.51
C GLN A 333 2.67 -16.30 -9.17
N VAL A 334 3.71 -16.38 -8.33
CA VAL A 334 4.50 -15.22 -7.90
C VAL A 334 5.36 -14.73 -9.06
N PRO A 335 5.25 -13.46 -9.48
CA PRO A 335 6.13 -12.90 -10.48
C PRO A 335 7.61 -13.06 -10.08
N GLU A 336 8.45 -13.48 -11.02
CA GLU A 336 9.88 -13.70 -10.75
C GLU A 336 10.58 -12.47 -10.14
N ALA A 337 10.15 -11.28 -10.56
CA ALA A 337 10.66 -10.02 -10.03
C ALA A 337 10.34 -9.77 -8.55
N PHE A 338 9.38 -10.53 -7.96
CA PHE A 338 8.97 -10.39 -6.56
C PHE A 338 9.54 -11.50 -5.67
N LYS A 339 10.09 -12.54 -6.26
CA LYS A 339 10.72 -13.62 -5.49
C LYS A 339 11.94 -13.10 -4.74
N PRO A 340 12.16 -13.53 -3.50
CA PRO A 340 13.35 -13.19 -2.75
C PRO A 340 14.60 -13.64 -3.50
N LYS A 341 15.52 -12.71 -3.79
CA LYS A 341 16.80 -13.02 -4.41
C LYS A 341 17.86 -13.06 -3.32
N VAL A 342 18.28 -14.26 -2.92
CA VAL A 342 19.39 -14.43 -1.96
C VAL A 342 20.61 -14.95 -2.71
N LYS A 343 21.63 -14.13 -2.78
CA LYS A 343 22.99 -14.63 -3.01
C LYS A 343 23.51 -15.13 -1.68
N VAL A 344 23.25 -16.39 -1.33
CA VAL A 344 23.96 -17.04 -0.23
C VAL A 344 25.43 -17.09 -0.65
N ARG A 345 26.31 -16.44 0.10
CA ARG A 345 27.74 -16.70 -0.03
C ARG A 345 27.94 -18.15 0.40
N ASN A 346 28.29 -19.03 -0.53
CA ASN A 346 28.94 -20.27 -0.16
C ASN A 346 30.20 -19.88 0.60
N ASN A 347 30.20 -20.03 1.91
CA ASN A 347 31.43 -20.06 2.68
C ASN A 347 32.17 -21.32 2.28
N THR A 348 32.84 -21.31 1.15
CA THR A 348 33.97 -22.19 0.90
C THR A 348 35.13 -21.59 1.69
N SER A 349 35.17 -21.87 2.98
CA SER A 349 36.41 -21.81 3.75
C SER A 349 37.29 -22.97 3.28
N SER A 350 38.29 -22.62 2.50
CA SER A 350 39.52 -23.43 2.39
C SER A 350 40.37 -23.17 3.61
#